data_9a6e65a4dbe642eebeef6c7b24c82fd3
#
_entry.id   9a6e65a4dbe642eebeef6c7b24c82fd3
#
_cell.length_a   1.000
_cell.length_b   1.000
_cell.length_c   1.000
_cell.angle_alpha   90.00
_cell.angle_beta   90.00
_cell.angle_gamma   90.00
#
_symmetry.space_group_name_H-M   'P 1'
#
loop_
_entity.id
_entity.type
_entity.pdbx_description
1 polymer ?
#
loop_
_entity_poly.entity_id
_entity_poly.type
_entity_poly.pdbx_seq_one_letter_code
_entity_poly.pdbx_strand_id
1 'polypeptide(L)'
;STGKDTTSGHWEMMGHPVTVPFPTFYEGFPKGLMDTFTKETGYGYLGNEVASGTEIIERLGAEHIKTGKPIVYTSADSVFQIAAHEDVIPLDELYRICQITRDKVCVGDYYVGRIIARPFVGELGSFVRTSNRHDYSRMPEKKMVQQELQDAGVPTVAVGKIGDIYAHVGWDESYPTKSNA
;
A
#
# COMPACT_ATOMS: atom_id res chain seq x y z
N SER A 1 -1.27 -19.41 -9.94
CA SER A 1 -0.85 -18.00 -9.94
C SER A 1 0.60 -17.86 -10.33
N THR A 2 0.91 -16.93 -11.21
CA THR A 2 2.28 -16.53 -11.52
C THR A 2 2.82 -15.55 -10.45
N GLY A 3 1.95 -14.90 -9.69
CA GLY A 3 2.30 -14.04 -8.56
C GLY A 3 2.45 -14.81 -7.26
N LYS A 4 3.22 -14.25 -6.31
CA LYS A 4 3.42 -14.81 -4.95
C LYS A 4 2.68 -13.99 -3.87
N ASP A 5 1.75 -13.17 -4.28
CA ASP A 5 1.07 -12.20 -3.43
C ASP A 5 -0.36 -12.66 -3.13
N THR A 6 -0.83 -12.38 -1.92
CA THR A 6 -2.17 -12.70 -1.46
C THR A 6 -3.24 -12.14 -2.39
N THR A 7 -3.07 -10.89 -2.86
CA THR A 7 -4.04 -10.22 -3.74
C THR A 7 -4.22 -10.97 -5.06
N SER A 8 -3.11 -11.32 -5.73
CA SER A 8 -3.17 -12.05 -7.01
C SER A 8 -3.84 -13.42 -6.88
N GLY A 9 -3.53 -14.15 -5.81
CA GLY A 9 -4.15 -15.46 -5.55
C GLY A 9 -5.67 -15.37 -5.32
N HIS A 10 -6.12 -14.37 -4.59
CA HIS A 10 -7.55 -14.15 -4.35
C HIS A 10 -8.28 -13.70 -5.62
N TRP A 11 -7.66 -12.84 -6.43
CA TRP A 11 -8.25 -12.43 -7.71
C TRP A 11 -8.47 -13.61 -8.66
N GLU A 12 -7.51 -14.54 -8.71
CA GLU A 12 -7.64 -15.76 -9.53
C GLU A 12 -8.79 -16.64 -9.06
N MET A 13 -8.98 -16.79 -7.75
CA MET A 13 -10.13 -17.53 -7.20
C MET A 13 -11.47 -16.90 -7.60
N MET A 14 -11.50 -15.58 -7.82
CA MET A 14 -12.70 -14.83 -8.24
C MET A 14 -12.77 -14.58 -9.75
N GLY A 15 -12.08 -15.41 -10.54
CA GLY A 15 -12.18 -15.42 -11.99
C GLY A 15 -11.34 -14.38 -12.74
N HIS A 16 -10.40 -13.70 -12.04
CA HIS A 16 -9.45 -12.76 -12.66
C HIS A 16 -8.03 -13.36 -12.70
N PRO A 17 -7.66 -14.12 -13.75
CA PRO A 17 -6.32 -14.69 -13.85
C PRO A 17 -5.25 -13.60 -13.95
N VAL A 18 -4.25 -13.66 -13.07
CA VAL A 18 -3.09 -12.77 -13.09
C VAL A 18 -1.99 -13.41 -13.93
N THR A 19 -1.89 -13.01 -15.19
CA THR A 19 -0.93 -13.56 -16.16
C THR A 19 0.45 -12.92 -16.06
N VAL A 20 0.51 -11.68 -15.57
CA VAL A 20 1.77 -10.94 -15.35
C VAL A 20 1.93 -10.69 -13.85
N PRO A 21 3.03 -11.18 -13.23
CA PRO A 21 3.29 -10.92 -11.81
C PRO A 21 3.33 -9.42 -11.52
N PHE A 22 2.90 -9.03 -10.33
CA PHE A 22 3.08 -7.65 -9.88
C PHE A 22 4.58 -7.35 -9.74
N PRO A 23 5.04 -6.15 -10.13
CA PRO A 23 6.46 -5.82 -10.08
C PRO A 23 6.99 -5.80 -8.64
N THR A 24 8.22 -6.27 -8.45
CA THR A 24 8.95 -6.24 -7.19
C THR A 24 10.29 -5.54 -7.38
N PHE A 25 10.80 -4.90 -6.32
CA PHE A 25 11.98 -4.04 -6.39
C PHE A 25 12.98 -4.41 -5.29
N TYR A 26 13.81 -5.41 -5.56
CA TYR A 26 14.74 -5.96 -4.56
C TYR A 26 15.95 -5.05 -4.24
N GLU A 27 16.19 -4.02 -5.03
CA GLU A 27 17.27 -3.03 -4.82
C GLU A 27 16.73 -1.62 -4.50
N GLY A 28 15.41 -1.53 -4.19
CA GLY A 28 14.72 -0.26 -4.10
C GLY A 28 14.15 0.19 -5.45
N PHE A 29 13.43 1.30 -5.44
CA PHE A 29 12.75 1.82 -6.63
C PHE A 29 13.72 2.55 -7.55
N PRO A 30 13.55 2.45 -8.89
CA PRO A 30 14.39 3.18 -9.84
C PRO A 30 14.34 4.69 -9.62
N LYS A 31 15.48 5.36 -9.91
CA LYS A 31 15.60 6.82 -9.76
C LYS A 31 14.47 7.59 -10.46
N GLY A 32 14.10 7.20 -11.69
CA GLY A 32 13.03 7.88 -12.44
C GLY A 32 11.67 7.81 -11.76
N LEU A 33 11.36 6.69 -11.10
CA LEU A 33 10.12 6.56 -10.32
C LEU A 33 10.17 7.46 -9.08
N MET A 34 11.30 7.53 -8.39
CA MET A 34 11.46 8.38 -7.21
C MET A 34 11.52 9.87 -7.55
N ASP A 35 12.04 10.24 -8.71
CA ASP A 35 11.95 11.61 -9.24
C ASP A 35 10.47 12.00 -9.51
N THR A 36 9.68 11.07 -10.04
CA THR A 36 8.24 11.26 -10.23
C THR A 36 7.52 11.38 -8.89
N PHE A 37 7.86 10.53 -7.91
CA PHE A 37 7.33 10.63 -6.55
C PHE A 37 7.56 12.04 -5.97
N THR A 38 8.78 12.54 -6.02
CA THR A 38 9.12 13.88 -5.52
C THR A 38 8.35 14.98 -6.24
N LYS A 39 8.27 14.90 -7.58
CA LYS A 39 7.55 15.87 -8.39
C LYS A 39 6.05 15.92 -8.09
N GLU A 40 5.40 14.76 -8.02
CA GLU A 40 3.94 14.68 -7.88
C GLU A 40 3.47 14.90 -6.44
N THR A 41 4.24 14.44 -5.44
CA THR A 41 3.87 14.60 -4.02
C THR A 41 4.34 15.92 -3.44
N GLY A 42 5.39 16.52 -3.98
CA GLY A 42 6.07 17.70 -3.43
C GLY A 42 7.05 17.38 -2.30
N TYR A 43 7.26 16.10 -1.99
CA TYR A 43 8.17 15.65 -0.93
C TYR A 43 9.42 14.98 -1.49
N GLY A 44 10.59 15.30 -0.89
CA GLY A 44 11.73 14.40 -0.98
C GLY A 44 11.46 13.11 -0.18
N TYR A 45 12.41 12.20 -0.14
CA TYR A 45 12.27 10.93 0.58
C TYR A 45 13.57 10.54 1.29
N LEU A 46 13.45 9.63 2.26
CA LEU A 46 14.56 8.92 2.92
C LEU A 46 14.42 7.43 2.62
N GLY A 47 15.53 6.69 2.69
CA GLY A 47 15.55 5.25 2.45
C GLY A 47 15.55 4.90 0.96
N ASN A 48 14.47 4.32 0.44
CA ASN A 48 14.35 3.72 -0.88
C ASN A 48 15.13 2.40 -0.99
N GLU A 49 14.88 1.50 -0.07
CA GLU A 49 15.54 0.20 0.02
C GLU A 49 14.57 -0.90 0.47
N VAL A 50 15.01 -2.15 0.38
CA VAL A 50 14.31 -3.28 0.99
C VAL A 50 14.64 -3.32 2.47
N ALA A 51 13.62 -3.21 3.32
CA ALA A 51 13.82 -3.20 4.77
C ALA A 51 12.60 -3.70 5.54
N SER A 52 12.82 -4.09 6.80
CA SER A 52 11.78 -4.23 7.79
C SER A 52 11.28 -2.85 8.21
N GLY A 53 9.95 -2.67 8.27
CA GLY A 53 9.36 -1.38 8.66
C GLY A 53 9.75 -0.94 10.07
N THR A 54 9.97 -1.86 11.00
CA THR A 54 10.41 -1.54 12.36
C THR A 54 11.86 -1.04 12.37
N GLU A 55 12.73 -1.74 11.64
CA GLU A 55 14.15 -1.42 11.56
C GLU A 55 14.41 -0.07 10.86
N ILE A 56 13.77 0.14 9.70
CA ILE A 56 14.01 1.36 8.93
C ILE A 56 13.44 2.61 9.61
N ILE A 57 12.31 2.48 10.34
CA ILE A 57 11.75 3.57 11.15
C ILE A 57 12.70 3.92 12.29
N GLU A 58 13.26 2.94 12.98
CA GLU A 58 14.20 3.18 14.05
C GLU A 58 15.49 3.87 13.55
N ARG A 59 15.98 3.46 12.39
CA ARG A 59 17.21 4.01 11.79
C ARG A 59 17.03 5.40 11.18
N LEU A 60 15.93 5.67 10.53
CA LEU A 60 15.69 6.91 9.77
C LEU A 60 14.68 7.87 10.43
N GLY A 61 14.03 7.45 11.52
CA GLY A 61 12.99 8.25 12.17
C GLY A 61 13.46 9.62 12.67
N ALA A 62 14.66 9.68 13.25
CA ALA A 62 15.25 10.96 13.71
C ALA A 62 15.53 11.91 12.53
N GLU A 63 16.03 11.40 11.40
CA GLU A 63 16.26 12.19 10.20
C GLU A 63 14.95 12.63 9.56
N HIS A 64 13.92 11.76 9.55
CA HIS A 64 12.58 12.10 9.13
C HIS A 64 12.00 13.28 9.94
N ILE A 65 12.09 13.23 11.26
CA ILE A 65 11.62 14.31 12.16
C ILE A 65 12.35 15.62 11.84
N LYS A 66 13.66 15.57 11.61
CA LYS A 66 14.48 16.75 11.30
C LYS A 66 14.20 17.35 9.94
N THR A 67 13.95 16.52 8.93
CA THR A 67 13.87 16.96 7.52
C THR A 67 12.44 17.09 6.98
N GLY A 68 11.45 16.47 7.63
CA GLY A 68 10.08 16.37 7.15
C GLY A 68 9.91 15.43 5.94
N LYS A 69 10.97 14.71 5.52
CA LYS A 69 10.91 13.79 4.36
C LYS A 69 10.35 12.44 4.81
N PRO A 70 9.30 11.91 4.15
CA PRO A 70 8.80 10.57 4.45
C PRO A 70 9.85 9.49 4.17
N ILE A 71 9.75 8.37 4.89
CA ILE A 71 10.61 7.20 4.72
C ILE A 71 9.95 6.27 3.72
N VAL A 72 10.62 6.03 2.57
CA VAL A 72 10.18 5.12 1.52
C VAL A 72 10.96 3.82 1.60
N TYR A 73 10.26 2.69 1.55
CA TYR A 73 10.88 1.36 1.53
C TYR A 73 9.97 0.32 0.88
N THR A 74 10.53 -0.82 0.58
CA THR A 74 9.81 -1.96 0.02
C THR A 74 10.15 -3.25 0.77
N SER A 75 9.61 -4.36 0.34
CA SER A 75 9.90 -5.71 0.84
C SER A 75 9.98 -6.70 -0.32
N ALA A 76 10.03 -8.01 -0.02
CA ALA A 76 9.96 -9.06 -1.04
C ALA A 76 8.61 -9.10 -1.78
N ASP A 77 7.57 -8.48 -1.22
CA ASP A 77 6.26 -8.35 -1.86
C ASP A 77 6.23 -7.16 -2.82
N SER A 78 5.18 -7.11 -3.67
CA SER A 78 4.94 -5.99 -4.57
C SER A 78 4.27 -4.82 -3.84
N VAL A 79 5.05 -4.10 -3.05
CA VAL A 79 4.56 -3.01 -2.19
C VAL A 79 5.46 -1.77 -2.25
N PHE A 80 4.84 -0.60 -2.17
CA PHE A 80 5.51 0.69 -1.96
C PHE A 80 5.04 1.22 -0.60
N GLN A 81 5.94 1.29 0.37
CA GLN A 81 5.60 1.67 1.74
C GLN A 81 6.13 3.05 2.07
N ILE A 82 5.29 3.86 2.71
CA ILE A 82 5.60 5.24 3.08
C ILE A 82 5.35 5.39 4.57
N ALA A 83 6.43 5.52 5.35
CA ALA A 83 6.34 5.75 6.79
C ALA A 83 6.55 7.23 7.12
N ALA A 84 5.77 7.71 8.07
CA ALA A 84 5.87 9.07 8.59
C ALA A 84 5.40 9.14 10.05
N HIS A 85 6.05 10.01 10.83
CA HIS A 85 5.64 10.33 12.19
C HIS A 85 4.39 11.23 12.14
N GLU A 86 3.37 10.92 12.93
CA GLU A 86 2.07 11.61 12.87
C GLU A 86 2.14 13.10 13.22
N ASP A 87 3.10 13.51 14.05
CA ASP A 87 3.34 14.92 14.40
C ASP A 87 4.19 15.69 13.35
N VAL A 88 4.82 14.99 12.40
CA VAL A 88 5.66 15.59 11.35
C VAL A 88 4.91 15.69 10.02
N ILE A 89 4.27 14.60 9.63
CA ILE A 89 3.37 14.54 8.49
C ILE A 89 2.03 14.02 9.02
N PRO A 90 1.02 14.90 9.17
CA PRO A 90 -0.31 14.50 9.66
C PRO A 90 -0.93 13.39 8.80
N LEU A 91 -1.84 12.61 9.37
CA LEU A 91 -2.44 11.44 8.72
C LEU A 91 -3.10 11.76 7.38
N ASP A 92 -3.86 12.85 7.30
CA ASP A 92 -4.52 13.30 6.06
C ASP A 92 -3.50 13.59 4.95
N GLU A 93 -2.37 14.19 5.30
CA GLU A 93 -1.29 14.47 4.37
C GLU A 93 -0.53 13.20 3.97
N LEU A 94 -0.25 12.28 4.90
CA LEU A 94 0.33 10.97 4.57
C LEU A 94 -0.60 10.19 3.61
N TYR A 95 -1.90 10.20 3.85
CA TYR A 95 -2.87 9.56 2.98
C TYR A 95 -2.94 10.23 1.60
N ARG A 96 -2.84 11.56 1.54
CA ARG A 96 -2.72 12.29 0.27
C ARG A 96 -1.48 11.85 -0.53
N ILE A 97 -0.33 11.77 0.11
CA ILE A 97 0.92 11.31 -0.50
C ILE A 97 0.75 9.88 -1.06
N CYS A 98 0.17 8.97 -0.27
CA CYS A 98 -0.08 7.60 -0.70
C CYS A 98 -1.05 7.51 -1.87
N GLN A 99 -2.13 8.28 -1.87
CA GLN A 99 -3.09 8.32 -2.96
C GLN A 99 -2.45 8.85 -4.25
N ILE A 100 -1.67 9.94 -4.19
CA ILE A 100 -0.93 10.45 -5.34
C ILE A 100 0.07 9.40 -5.86
N THR A 101 0.75 8.70 -4.95
CA THR A 101 1.68 7.63 -5.31
C THR A 101 0.96 6.50 -6.04
N ARG A 102 -0.25 6.13 -5.61
CA ARG A 102 -1.09 5.13 -6.29
C ARG A 102 -1.50 5.59 -7.68
N ASP A 103 -1.98 6.83 -7.81
CA ASP A 103 -2.65 7.33 -9.01
C ASP A 103 -1.70 7.82 -10.09
N LYS A 104 -0.51 8.34 -9.70
CA LYS A 104 0.39 9.05 -10.62
C LYS A 104 1.83 8.54 -10.64
N VAL A 105 2.28 7.86 -9.60
CA VAL A 105 3.68 7.40 -9.48
C VAL A 105 3.80 5.92 -9.83
N CYS A 106 3.11 5.07 -9.10
CA CYS A 106 3.15 3.62 -9.32
C CYS A 106 2.13 3.19 -10.37
N VAL A 107 2.35 3.57 -11.62
CA VAL A 107 1.50 3.26 -12.78
C VAL A 107 2.30 2.54 -13.87
N GLY A 108 1.62 1.94 -14.83
CA GLY A 108 2.26 1.19 -15.92
C GLY A 108 3.13 0.05 -15.39
N ASP A 109 4.39 -0.02 -15.82
CA ASP A 109 5.36 -1.04 -15.42
C ASP A 109 5.69 -1.02 -13.91
N TYR A 110 5.40 0.08 -13.23
CA TYR A 110 5.60 0.26 -11.79
C TYR A 110 4.33 0.05 -10.96
N TYR A 111 3.28 -0.55 -11.54
CA TYR A 111 1.98 -0.72 -10.89
C TYR A 111 2.03 -1.82 -9.82
N VAL A 112 2.69 -1.52 -8.68
CA VAL A 112 2.79 -2.43 -7.53
C VAL A 112 1.43 -2.83 -6.97
N GLY A 113 1.37 -3.96 -6.30
CA GLY A 113 0.15 -4.50 -5.70
C GLY A 113 -0.50 -3.57 -4.67
N ARG A 114 0.30 -2.91 -3.82
CA ARG A 114 -0.20 -1.99 -2.80
C ARG A 114 0.75 -0.82 -2.54
N ILE A 115 0.17 0.35 -2.32
CA ILE A 115 0.84 1.45 -1.62
C ILE A 115 0.38 1.38 -0.16
N ILE A 116 1.29 1.49 0.80
CA ILE A 116 0.97 1.32 2.22
C ILE A 116 1.41 2.55 3.00
N ALA A 117 0.45 3.24 3.60
CA ALA A 117 0.70 4.24 4.63
C ALA A 117 1.09 3.53 5.94
N ARG A 118 2.25 3.90 6.50
CA ARG A 118 2.82 3.36 7.74
C ARG A 118 3.06 4.46 8.76
N PRO A 119 2.03 5.03 9.38
CA PRO A 119 2.20 6.04 10.41
C PRO A 119 2.85 5.45 11.67
N PHE A 120 3.65 6.27 12.34
CA PHE A 120 4.27 5.93 13.61
C PHE A 120 4.32 7.15 14.53
N VAL A 121 4.59 6.89 15.80
CA VAL A 121 4.74 7.88 16.87
C VAL A 121 5.92 7.52 17.77
N GLY A 122 6.24 8.37 18.72
CA GLY A 122 7.28 8.12 19.72
C GLY A 122 8.57 8.90 19.44
N GLU A 123 9.64 8.53 20.14
CA GLU A 123 10.95 9.19 20.09
C GLU A 123 12.01 8.18 19.66
N LEU A 124 13.20 8.66 19.34
CA LEU A 124 14.36 7.83 19.02
C LEU A 124 14.60 6.76 20.10
N GLY A 125 14.69 5.50 19.70
CA GLY A 125 14.81 4.35 20.59
C GLY A 125 13.46 3.77 21.06
N SER A 126 12.34 4.40 20.71
CA SER A 126 10.99 3.97 21.12
C SER A 126 9.90 4.26 20.09
N PHE A 127 10.25 4.31 18.81
CA PHE A 127 9.25 4.49 17.75
C PHE A 127 8.28 3.30 17.67
N VAL A 128 6.98 3.60 17.59
CA VAL A 128 5.92 2.60 17.54
C VAL A 128 5.00 2.91 16.37
N ARG A 129 4.75 1.89 15.52
CA ARG A 129 3.76 1.99 14.44
C ARG A 129 2.36 2.05 15.03
N THR A 130 1.53 2.95 14.52
CA THR A 130 0.14 3.10 14.96
C THR A 130 -0.79 2.16 14.18
N SER A 131 -2.03 2.05 14.65
CA SER A 131 -3.10 1.32 13.96
C SER A 131 -3.67 2.06 12.74
N ASN A 132 -3.23 3.31 12.49
CA ASN A 132 -3.69 4.17 11.39
C ASN A 132 -3.08 3.81 10.03
N ARG A 133 -2.58 2.58 9.90
CA ARG A 133 -2.16 2.02 8.61
C ARG A 133 -3.31 2.05 7.62
N HIS A 134 -3.02 2.44 6.38
CA HIS A 134 -3.95 2.36 5.27
C HIS A 134 -3.28 1.81 4.02
N ASP A 135 -3.96 0.89 3.35
CA ASP A 135 -3.47 0.22 2.14
C ASP A 135 -4.26 0.73 0.92
N TYR A 136 -3.53 1.14 -0.13
CA TYR A 136 -4.07 1.55 -1.43
C TYR A 136 -3.77 0.45 -2.43
N SER A 137 -4.70 -0.46 -2.59
CA SER A 137 -4.54 -1.64 -3.44
C SER A 137 -4.62 -1.31 -4.92
N ARG A 138 -3.92 -2.11 -5.73
CA ARG A 138 -4.12 -2.14 -7.18
C ARG A 138 -5.56 -2.57 -7.48
N MET A 139 -6.17 -1.90 -8.45
CA MET A 139 -7.51 -2.26 -8.93
C MET A 139 -7.42 -3.41 -9.93
N PRO A 140 -8.33 -4.39 -9.87
CA PRO A 140 -8.43 -5.42 -10.88
C PRO A 140 -8.84 -4.82 -12.24
N GLU A 141 -8.19 -5.29 -13.33
CA GLU A 141 -8.41 -4.77 -14.68
C GLU A 141 -9.70 -5.31 -15.33
N LYS A 142 -10.19 -6.43 -14.82
CA LYS A 142 -11.41 -7.08 -15.32
C LYS A 142 -12.39 -7.30 -14.17
N LYS A 143 -13.66 -7.36 -14.50
CA LYS A 143 -14.70 -7.75 -13.55
C LYS A 143 -14.41 -9.13 -12.97
N MET A 144 -14.70 -9.26 -11.70
CA MET A 144 -14.60 -10.50 -10.93
C MET A 144 -16.01 -10.99 -10.56
N VAL A 145 -16.11 -12.22 -10.08
CA VAL A 145 -17.39 -12.86 -9.77
C VAL A 145 -18.28 -12.01 -8.85
N GLN A 146 -17.72 -11.37 -7.82
CA GLN A 146 -18.51 -10.52 -6.91
C GLN A 146 -19.11 -9.29 -7.62
N GLN A 147 -18.43 -8.72 -8.62
CA GLN A 147 -18.96 -7.61 -9.41
C GLN A 147 -20.07 -8.05 -10.36
N GLU A 148 -19.94 -9.24 -10.95
CA GLU A 148 -21.00 -9.84 -11.77
C GLU A 148 -22.25 -10.16 -10.94
N LEU A 149 -22.06 -10.65 -9.70
CA LEU A 149 -23.17 -10.88 -8.76
C LEU A 149 -23.87 -9.58 -8.39
N GLN A 150 -23.11 -8.53 -8.06
CA GLN A 150 -23.65 -7.21 -7.76
C GLN A 150 -24.44 -6.63 -8.94
N ASP A 151 -23.91 -6.73 -10.16
CA ASP A 151 -24.61 -6.30 -11.38
C ASP A 151 -25.90 -7.10 -11.63
N ALA A 152 -25.94 -8.36 -11.21
CA ALA A 152 -27.13 -9.21 -11.27
C ALA A 152 -28.13 -8.96 -10.12
N GLY A 153 -27.87 -8.00 -9.24
CA GLY A 153 -28.72 -7.68 -8.09
C GLY A 153 -28.64 -8.68 -6.95
N VAL A 154 -27.58 -9.49 -6.90
CA VAL A 154 -27.30 -10.41 -5.79
C VAL A 154 -26.47 -9.68 -4.73
N PRO A 155 -26.96 -9.53 -3.49
CA PRO A 155 -26.21 -8.84 -2.43
C PRO A 155 -24.87 -9.51 -2.16
N THR A 156 -23.82 -8.68 -2.06
CA THR A 156 -22.44 -9.12 -1.81
C THR A 156 -21.90 -8.50 -0.52
N VAL A 157 -21.29 -9.33 0.33
CA VAL A 157 -20.81 -8.91 1.65
C VAL A 157 -19.37 -9.35 1.84
N ALA A 158 -18.48 -8.41 2.17
CA ALA A 158 -17.10 -8.68 2.54
C ALA A 158 -16.93 -8.71 4.07
N VAL A 159 -16.23 -9.71 4.59
CA VAL A 159 -15.92 -9.84 6.03
C VAL A 159 -14.42 -9.88 6.25
N GLY A 160 -13.94 -9.16 7.26
CA GLY A 160 -12.52 -9.08 7.59
C GLY A 160 -11.73 -8.29 6.55
N LYS A 161 -10.61 -8.84 6.07
CA LYS A 161 -9.73 -8.20 5.08
C LYS A 161 -10.17 -8.39 3.63
N ILE A 162 -11.28 -9.06 3.38
CA ILE A 162 -11.72 -9.37 2.02
C ILE A 162 -11.96 -8.08 1.23
N GLY A 163 -12.60 -7.07 1.81
CA GLY A 163 -12.78 -5.77 1.17
C GLY A 163 -11.46 -5.17 0.68
N ASP A 164 -10.44 -5.13 1.54
CA ASP A 164 -9.11 -4.57 1.21
C ASP A 164 -8.40 -5.35 0.10
N ILE A 165 -8.48 -6.69 0.12
CA ILE A 165 -7.84 -7.57 -0.88
C ILE A 165 -8.38 -7.30 -2.29
N TYR A 166 -9.66 -6.98 -2.38
CA TYR A 166 -10.34 -6.68 -3.64
C TYR A 166 -10.49 -5.17 -3.90
N ALA A 167 -9.72 -4.33 -3.22
CA ALA A 167 -9.76 -2.88 -3.36
C ALA A 167 -11.17 -2.28 -3.17
N HIS A 168 -11.98 -2.89 -2.31
CA HIS A 168 -13.40 -2.58 -2.04
C HIS A 168 -14.34 -2.66 -3.25
N VAL A 169 -13.94 -3.36 -4.31
CA VAL A 169 -14.71 -3.46 -5.55
C VAL A 169 -15.65 -4.66 -5.51
N GLY A 170 -16.93 -4.44 -5.85
CA GLY A 170 -17.95 -5.48 -5.99
C GLY A 170 -18.56 -5.93 -4.65
N TRP A 171 -18.52 -5.11 -3.62
CA TRP A 171 -19.13 -5.37 -2.32
C TRP A 171 -20.17 -4.31 -1.97
N ASP A 172 -21.40 -4.76 -1.64
CA ASP A 172 -22.45 -3.86 -1.17
C ASP A 172 -22.23 -3.46 0.29
N GLU A 173 -21.67 -4.39 1.09
CA GLU A 173 -21.34 -4.16 2.49
C GLU A 173 -19.97 -4.74 2.84
N SER A 174 -19.27 -4.11 3.80
CA SER A 174 -17.98 -4.59 4.29
C SER A 174 -17.91 -4.47 5.81
N TYR A 175 -17.62 -5.58 6.47
CA TYR A 175 -17.51 -5.68 7.93
C TYR A 175 -16.08 -6.01 8.35
N PRO A 176 -15.26 -5.01 8.72
CA PRO A 176 -13.91 -5.25 9.21
C PRO A 176 -13.94 -6.01 10.54
N THR A 177 -13.07 -7.00 10.70
CA THR A 177 -12.93 -7.76 11.95
C THR A 177 -11.52 -7.60 12.53
N LYS A 178 -11.41 -7.67 13.85
CA LYS A 178 -10.11 -7.61 14.55
C LYS A 178 -9.52 -9.01 14.81
N SER A 179 -10.37 -10.03 14.85
CA SER A 179 -9.99 -11.43 15.09
C SER A 179 -11.05 -12.39 14.50
N ASN A 180 -10.78 -13.69 14.55
CA ASN A 180 -11.73 -14.74 14.18
C ASN A 180 -12.65 -15.16 15.35
N ALA A 181 -12.66 -14.44 16.43
CA ALA A 181 -13.49 -14.69 17.61
C ALA A 181 -14.59 -13.65 17.74
#